data_c4f6eb167f5f3bdf1c8e5aedbcbf98bc
#
_entry.id   c4f6eb167f5f3bdf1c8e5aedbcbf98bc
#
_cell.length_a   1.000
_cell.length_b   1.000
_cell.length_c   1.000
_cell.angle_alpha   90.00
_cell.angle_beta   90.00
_cell.angle_gamma   90.00
#
_symmetry.space_group_name_H-M   'P 1'
#
loop_
_entity.id
_entity.type
_entity.pdbx_description
1 polymer ?
#
loop_
_entity_poly.entity_id
_entity_poly.type
_entity_poly.pdbx_seq_one_letter_code
_entity_poly.pdbx_strand_id
1 'polypeptide(L)'
;IHTAAGTKPTKEAASRRPRSDPDHSESARREAEMNLFRLAGDMTHLVSVVVLLLKIHTIKSCAGISLKTQELYALVFAARYLDLFVHFISLYNTVMKLVFLASSFTIVWYMRRHKIVRRTYDKEHDTFRHHFIVLPCLVLGLLLNEKFTFREVMWAFSIYLEAVAILPQLVLLQRTRNIDNLTAQYVFFLGAYRVLYILNWIYRYFTEPHFVHWISWIAGIVQTLLYGDFFYYYILSWKNNVKLELPA
;
A
#
# COMPACT_ATOMS: atom_id res chain seq x y z
N ILE A 1 -39.52 -42.42 -61.01
CA ILE A 1 -40.46 -42.03 -59.95
C ILE A 1 -39.67 -42.14 -58.61
N HIS A 2 -39.05 -41.13 -58.13
CA HIS A 2 -38.94 -40.78 -56.71
C HIS A 2 -38.18 -39.45 -56.52
N THR A 3 -38.92 -38.56 -56.05
CA THR A 3 -38.60 -37.17 -55.78
C THR A 3 -37.51 -37.04 -54.62
N ALA A 4 -36.43 -36.38 -54.89
CA ALA A 4 -35.46 -36.03 -53.88
C ALA A 4 -35.87 -34.70 -53.18
N ALA A 5 -36.12 -34.78 -51.88
CA ALA A 5 -36.37 -33.60 -51.01
C ALA A 5 -35.08 -32.99 -50.63
N GLY A 6 -34.83 -31.71 -51.00
CA GLY A 6 -33.71 -30.91 -50.61
C GLY A 6 -33.87 -30.40 -49.19
N THR A 7 -32.91 -30.72 -48.33
CA THR A 7 -32.75 -30.16 -47.04
C THR A 7 -31.90 -28.84 -47.12
N LYS A 8 -32.53 -27.71 -46.80
CA LYS A 8 -31.85 -26.42 -46.65
C LYS A 8 -30.92 -26.48 -45.44
N PRO A 9 -29.69 -25.94 -45.53
CA PRO A 9 -28.86 -25.79 -44.35
C PRO A 9 -29.34 -24.59 -43.52
N THR A 10 -29.66 -24.83 -42.26
CA THR A 10 -29.97 -23.83 -41.24
C THR A 10 -28.77 -22.99 -40.96
N LYS A 11 -28.85 -21.70 -41.30
CA LYS A 11 -27.97 -20.62 -40.86
C LYS A 11 -28.29 -20.33 -39.41
N GLU A 12 -27.61 -20.97 -38.47
CA GLU A 12 -27.66 -20.56 -37.07
C GLU A 12 -26.36 -20.93 -36.34
N ALA A 13 -25.23 -20.38 -36.85
CA ALA A 13 -23.96 -20.33 -36.13
C ALA A 13 -23.42 -18.88 -36.17
N ALA A 14 -24.31 -17.94 -35.82
CA ALA A 14 -23.89 -16.55 -35.64
C ALA A 14 -23.45 -16.32 -34.19
N SER A 15 -22.10 -16.26 -34.01
CA SER A 15 -21.43 -15.36 -33.09
C SER A 15 -22.08 -15.19 -31.71
N ARG A 16 -21.92 -16.16 -30.83
CA ARG A 16 -21.97 -15.86 -29.39
C ARG A 16 -20.64 -15.18 -28.99
N ARG A 17 -20.61 -13.85 -29.11
CA ARG A 17 -19.66 -13.07 -28.34
C ARG A 17 -19.88 -13.42 -26.85
N PRO A 18 -18.85 -13.69 -26.06
CA PRO A 18 -19.03 -13.87 -24.64
C PRO A 18 -19.69 -12.60 -24.10
N ARG A 19 -20.89 -12.74 -23.56
CA ARG A 19 -21.61 -11.69 -22.84
C ARG A 19 -20.75 -11.39 -21.65
N SER A 20 -20.00 -10.28 -21.69
CA SER A 20 -19.35 -9.73 -20.51
C SER A 20 -20.46 -9.52 -19.49
N ASP A 21 -20.37 -10.20 -18.35
CA ASP A 21 -21.31 -10.03 -17.25
C ASP A 21 -21.36 -8.54 -16.89
N PRO A 22 -22.53 -7.89 -17.01
CA PRO A 22 -22.67 -6.46 -16.73
C PRO A 22 -22.27 -6.12 -15.30
N ASP A 23 -22.34 -7.07 -14.37
CA ASP A 23 -21.99 -6.94 -12.97
C ASP A 23 -20.47 -6.75 -12.75
N HIS A 24 -19.61 -7.43 -13.54
CA HIS A 24 -18.15 -7.26 -13.45
C HIS A 24 -17.66 -5.92 -14.02
N SER A 25 -18.31 -5.38 -15.04
CA SER A 25 -17.92 -4.09 -15.61
C SER A 25 -18.38 -2.92 -14.73
N GLU A 26 -19.51 -3.07 -14.07
CA GLU A 26 -20.07 -2.07 -13.18
C GLU A 26 -19.35 -2.05 -11.83
N SER A 27 -18.96 -3.21 -11.28
CA SER A 27 -18.12 -3.29 -10.07
C SER A 27 -16.73 -2.69 -10.30
N ALA A 28 -16.08 -3.00 -11.42
CA ALA A 28 -14.79 -2.40 -11.77
C ALA A 28 -14.87 -0.87 -11.98
N ARG A 29 -15.99 -0.37 -12.53
CA ARG A 29 -16.25 1.06 -12.69
C ARG A 29 -16.46 1.75 -11.35
N ARG A 30 -17.18 1.13 -10.42
CA ARG A 30 -17.39 1.64 -9.04
C ARG A 30 -16.10 1.59 -8.21
N GLU A 31 -15.25 0.59 -8.41
CA GLU A 31 -13.90 0.57 -7.81
C GLU A 31 -13.01 1.70 -8.33
N ALA A 32 -13.26 2.20 -9.53
CA ALA A 32 -12.56 3.34 -10.13
C ALA A 32 -13.12 4.70 -9.66
N GLU A 33 -14.31 4.76 -9.05
CA GLU A 33 -14.89 6.01 -8.58
C GLU A 33 -14.06 6.58 -7.44
N MET A 34 -13.50 7.76 -7.71
CA MET A 34 -12.64 8.49 -6.79
C MET A 34 -13.50 9.34 -5.86
N ASN A 35 -13.60 8.95 -4.59
CA ASN A 35 -14.21 9.79 -3.59
C ASN A 35 -13.16 10.68 -2.89
N LEU A 36 -13.64 11.70 -2.19
CA LEU A 36 -12.77 12.68 -1.52
C LEU A 36 -11.81 12.03 -0.51
N PHE A 37 -12.27 11.04 0.27
CA PHE A 37 -11.44 10.39 1.28
C PHE A 37 -10.32 9.56 0.65
N ARG A 38 -10.60 8.89 -0.47
CA ARG A 38 -9.59 8.15 -1.24
C ARG A 38 -8.54 9.10 -1.81
N LEU A 39 -8.99 10.20 -2.45
CA LEU A 39 -8.08 11.21 -2.98
C LEU A 39 -7.21 11.83 -1.87
N ALA A 40 -7.81 12.19 -0.74
CA ALA A 40 -7.09 12.72 0.42
C ALA A 40 -6.06 11.71 0.97
N GLY A 41 -6.43 10.42 1.03
CA GLY A 41 -5.52 9.34 1.42
C GLY A 41 -4.33 9.20 0.48
N ASP A 42 -4.58 9.15 -0.83
CA ASP A 42 -3.53 9.05 -1.86
C ASP A 42 -2.58 10.26 -1.81
N MET A 43 -3.13 11.48 -1.67
CA MET A 43 -2.32 12.70 -1.58
C MET A 43 -1.51 12.74 -0.28
N THR A 44 -2.08 12.35 0.85
CA THR A 44 -1.37 12.28 2.14
C THR A 44 -0.23 11.26 2.09
N HIS A 45 -0.45 10.11 1.46
CA HIS A 45 0.61 9.14 1.24
C HIS A 45 1.71 9.69 0.30
N LEU A 46 1.32 10.36 -0.78
CA LEU A 46 2.29 11.02 -1.66
C LEU A 46 3.12 12.06 -0.91
N VAL A 47 2.50 12.88 -0.04
CA VAL A 47 3.21 13.86 0.79
C VAL A 47 4.22 13.15 1.70
N SER A 48 3.88 12.02 2.32
CA SER A 48 4.82 11.26 3.15
C SER A 48 6.07 10.84 2.37
N VAL A 49 5.88 10.33 1.15
CA VAL A 49 6.97 9.93 0.25
C VAL A 49 7.81 11.13 -0.18
N VAL A 50 7.18 12.26 -0.52
CA VAL A 50 7.87 13.49 -0.91
C VAL A 50 8.72 14.03 0.25
N VAL A 51 8.19 14.07 1.49
CA VAL A 51 8.94 14.48 2.69
C VAL A 51 10.17 13.60 2.89
N LEU A 52 10.03 12.28 2.73
CA LEU A 52 11.14 11.35 2.85
C LEU A 52 12.19 11.56 1.74
N LEU A 53 11.75 11.73 0.49
CA LEU A 53 12.62 12.02 -0.65
C LEU A 53 13.35 13.35 -0.48
N LEU A 54 12.68 14.41 0.00
CA LEU A 54 13.30 15.69 0.31
C LEU A 54 14.40 15.54 1.36
N LYS A 55 14.14 14.78 2.44
CA LYS A 55 15.16 14.49 3.45
C LYS A 55 16.37 13.78 2.82
N ILE A 56 16.15 12.72 2.07
CA ILE A 56 17.24 11.91 1.49
C ILE A 56 17.99 12.67 0.39
N HIS A 57 17.29 13.37 -0.49
CA HIS A 57 17.88 14.01 -1.66
C HIS A 57 18.50 15.37 -1.31
N THR A 58 17.82 16.21 -0.53
CA THR A 58 18.25 17.58 -0.22
C THR A 58 19.23 17.62 0.96
N ILE A 59 18.88 16.96 2.07
CA ILE A 59 19.75 16.91 3.26
C ILE A 59 20.83 15.84 3.12
N LYS A 60 20.67 14.91 2.16
CA LYS A 60 21.57 13.77 1.91
C LYS A 60 21.78 12.90 3.15
N SER A 61 20.74 12.77 3.96
CA SER A 61 20.72 12.00 5.20
C SER A 61 19.54 11.04 5.27
N CYS A 62 19.80 9.83 5.72
CA CYS A 62 18.77 8.86 6.11
C CYS A 62 18.82 8.51 7.60
N ALA A 63 19.44 9.37 8.43
CA ALA A 63 19.43 9.19 9.87
C ALA A 63 17.99 9.13 10.40
N GLY A 64 17.71 8.18 11.30
CA GLY A 64 16.36 7.93 11.84
C GLY A 64 15.38 7.26 10.88
N ILE A 65 15.81 6.87 9.66
CA ILE A 65 14.99 6.11 8.70
C ILE A 65 15.45 4.65 8.66
N SER A 66 14.50 3.73 8.88
CA SER A 66 14.75 2.30 8.78
C SER A 66 14.81 1.85 7.31
N LEU A 67 15.97 1.33 6.89
CA LEU A 67 16.10 0.73 5.57
C LEU A 67 15.17 -0.49 5.42
N LYS A 68 14.98 -1.26 6.50
CA LYS A 68 14.15 -2.46 6.50
C LYS A 68 12.68 -2.14 6.25
N THR A 69 12.17 -1.06 6.83
CA THR A 69 10.84 -0.55 6.53
C THR A 69 10.71 -0.15 5.06
N GLN A 70 11.72 0.53 4.48
CA GLN A 70 11.66 0.93 3.06
C GLN A 70 11.70 -0.29 2.12
N GLU A 71 12.47 -1.32 2.46
CA GLU A 71 12.51 -2.58 1.73
C GLU A 71 11.17 -3.33 1.79
N LEU A 72 10.52 -3.34 2.97
CA LEU A 72 9.19 -3.92 3.13
C LEU A 72 8.15 -3.16 2.29
N TYR A 73 8.15 -1.82 2.29
CA TYR A 73 7.22 -1.06 1.43
C TYR A 73 7.50 -1.26 -0.06
N ALA A 74 8.76 -1.35 -0.48
CA ALA A 74 9.09 -1.67 -1.87
C ALA A 74 8.54 -3.06 -2.26
N LEU A 75 8.65 -4.04 -1.37
CA LEU A 75 8.08 -5.38 -1.58
C LEU A 75 6.54 -5.35 -1.61
N VAL A 76 5.90 -4.57 -0.72
CA VAL A 76 4.44 -4.37 -0.72
C VAL A 76 3.96 -3.84 -2.06
N PHE A 77 4.57 -2.77 -2.58
CA PHE A 77 4.16 -2.20 -3.86
C PHE A 77 4.47 -3.11 -5.05
N ALA A 78 5.61 -3.80 -5.04
CA ALA A 78 5.94 -4.79 -6.06
C ALA A 78 4.91 -5.93 -6.11
N ALA A 79 4.50 -6.46 -4.95
CA ALA A 79 3.50 -7.52 -4.87
C ALA A 79 2.09 -7.03 -5.22
N ARG A 80 1.72 -5.81 -4.82
CA ARG A 80 0.39 -5.22 -5.02
C ARG A 80 0.13 -4.82 -6.46
N TYR A 81 1.12 -4.27 -7.14
CA TYR A 81 0.96 -3.69 -8.47
C TYR A 81 1.34 -4.62 -9.62
N LEU A 82 1.29 -5.94 -9.41
CA LEU A 82 1.45 -6.94 -10.47
C LEU A 82 0.40 -6.79 -11.58
N ASP A 83 -0.75 -6.21 -11.26
CA ASP A 83 -1.83 -5.93 -12.21
C ASP A 83 -1.54 -4.76 -13.15
N LEU A 84 -0.52 -3.95 -12.87
CA LEU A 84 -0.14 -2.77 -13.67
C LEU A 84 0.11 -3.11 -15.15
N PHE A 85 0.63 -4.31 -15.42
CA PHE A 85 0.95 -4.78 -16.77
C PHE A 85 -0.21 -5.50 -17.47
N VAL A 86 -1.30 -5.80 -16.75
CA VAL A 86 -2.40 -6.66 -17.26
C VAL A 86 -3.70 -5.88 -17.40
N HIS A 87 -3.98 -4.94 -16.49
CA HIS A 87 -5.27 -4.23 -16.43
C HIS A 87 -5.08 -2.71 -16.31
N PHE A 88 -5.49 -2.00 -17.38
CA PHE A 88 -5.61 -0.54 -17.33
C PHE A 88 -6.99 -0.15 -16.78
N ILE A 89 -7.04 0.44 -15.57
CA ILE A 89 -8.29 0.88 -14.93
C ILE A 89 -8.54 2.36 -15.24
N SER A 90 -7.55 3.22 -14.94
CA SER A 90 -7.59 4.65 -15.24
C SER A 90 -6.19 5.23 -15.29
N LEU A 91 -6.01 6.35 -15.99
CA LEU A 91 -4.73 7.05 -16.06
C LEU A 91 -4.23 7.46 -14.67
N TYR A 92 -5.11 8.01 -13.83
CA TYR A 92 -4.79 8.38 -12.45
C TYR A 92 -4.23 7.19 -11.65
N ASN A 93 -4.94 6.06 -11.67
CA ASN A 93 -4.52 4.85 -10.93
C ASN A 93 -3.17 4.33 -11.41
N THR A 94 -2.94 4.31 -12.74
CA THR A 94 -1.69 3.86 -13.33
C THR A 94 -0.53 4.80 -12.95
N VAL A 95 -0.72 6.11 -13.04
CA VAL A 95 0.30 7.10 -12.66
C VAL A 95 0.65 6.99 -11.18
N MET A 96 -0.35 6.90 -10.29
CA MET A 96 -0.11 6.77 -8.85
C MET A 96 0.63 5.47 -8.51
N LYS A 97 0.28 4.34 -9.12
CA LYS A 97 1.01 3.07 -8.96
C LYS A 97 2.48 3.19 -9.39
N LEU A 98 2.73 3.81 -10.54
CA LEU A 98 4.10 4.05 -11.02
C LEU A 98 4.89 4.97 -10.09
N VAL A 99 4.28 6.05 -9.61
CA VAL A 99 4.92 6.98 -8.67
C VAL A 99 5.32 6.27 -7.37
N PHE A 100 4.41 5.52 -6.75
CA PHE A 100 4.72 4.80 -5.51
C PHE A 100 5.76 3.70 -5.72
N LEU A 101 5.69 2.96 -6.82
CA LEU A 101 6.66 1.92 -7.13
C LEU A 101 8.06 2.52 -7.38
N ALA A 102 8.14 3.53 -8.26
CA ALA A 102 9.39 4.17 -8.61
C ALA A 102 10.03 4.86 -7.39
N SER A 103 9.24 5.59 -6.59
CA SER A 103 9.74 6.28 -5.40
C SER A 103 10.26 5.31 -4.34
N SER A 104 9.58 4.20 -4.07
CA SER A 104 10.04 3.19 -3.10
C SER A 104 11.35 2.56 -3.51
N PHE A 105 11.50 2.16 -4.79
CA PHE A 105 12.77 1.63 -5.28
C PHE A 105 13.88 2.67 -5.27
N THR A 106 13.56 3.93 -5.61
CA THR A 106 14.51 5.05 -5.55
C THR A 106 15.02 5.28 -4.14
N ILE A 107 14.13 5.30 -3.14
CA ILE A 107 14.50 5.46 -1.72
C ILE A 107 15.45 4.33 -1.27
N VAL A 108 15.08 3.08 -1.55
CA VAL A 108 15.93 1.92 -1.21
C VAL A 108 17.28 1.99 -1.90
N TRP A 109 17.29 2.41 -3.18
CA TRP A 109 18.54 2.58 -3.94
C TRP A 109 19.43 3.66 -3.32
N TYR A 110 18.89 4.84 -2.97
CA TYR A 110 19.64 5.90 -2.30
C TYR A 110 20.25 5.41 -0.99
N MET A 111 19.47 4.76 -0.14
CA MET A 111 19.93 4.27 1.16
C MET A 111 20.98 3.16 1.04
N ARG A 112 20.89 2.31 0.01
CA ARG A 112 21.83 1.19 -0.20
C ARG A 112 23.11 1.58 -0.97
N ARG A 113 22.98 2.46 -1.97
CA ARG A 113 24.02 2.71 -2.97
C ARG A 113 24.64 4.08 -2.95
N HIS A 114 23.89 5.13 -2.57
CA HIS A 114 24.44 6.49 -2.60
C HIS A 114 25.43 6.69 -1.45
N LYS A 115 26.71 6.97 -1.76
CA LYS A 115 27.82 6.98 -0.80
C LYS A 115 27.57 7.89 0.42
N ILE A 116 27.03 9.10 0.21
CA ILE A 116 26.82 10.08 1.29
C ILE A 116 25.66 9.63 2.17
N VAL A 117 24.51 9.29 1.58
CA VAL A 117 23.29 8.88 2.31
C VAL A 117 23.55 7.60 3.11
N ARG A 118 24.19 6.60 2.50
CA ARG A 118 24.51 5.34 3.18
C ARG A 118 25.36 5.50 4.44
N ARG A 119 26.24 6.54 4.49
CA ARG A 119 27.08 6.82 5.67
C ARG A 119 26.28 7.30 6.88
N THR A 120 25.11 7.90 6.64
CA THR A 120 24.22 8.41 7.69
C THR A 120 23.20 7.35 8.18
N TYR A 121 23.21 6.15 7.57
CA TYR A 121 22.34 5.06 7.97
C TYR A 121 22.77 4.44 9.31
N ASP A 122 21.86 4.40 10.25
CA ASP A 122 22.06 3.84 11.59
C ASP A 122 21.81 2.32 11.61
N LYS A 123 22.89 1.57 11.38
CA LYS A 123 22.83 0.11 11.41
C LYS A 123 22.70 -0.48 12.81
N GLU A 124 23.20 0.24 13.82
CA GLU A 124 23.27 -0.28 15.19
C GLU A 124 21.90 -0.32 15.83
N HIS A 125 21.04 0.66 15.53
CA HIS A 125 19.68 0.72 16.06
C HIS A 125 18.65 0.07 15.15
N ASP A 126 18.89 -0.03 13.81
CA ASP A 126 18.00 -0.74 12.87
C ASP A 126 18.26 -2.25 12.85
N THR A 127 18.05 -2.92 13.98
CA THR A 127 18.35 -4.34 14.19
C THR A 127 17.15 -5.26 13.96
N PHE A 128 15.99 -4.73 13.62
CA PHE A 128 14.77 -5.53 13.44
C PHE A 128 14.95 -6.56 12.33
N ARG A 129 14.60 -7.82 12.61
CA ARG A 129 14.72 -8.94 11.66
C ARG A 129 13.45 -9.05 10.82
N HIS A 130 13.35 -8.28 9.74
CA HIS A 130 12.15 -8.17 8.89
C HIS A 130 11.72 -9.50 8.23
N HIS A 131 12.60 -10.50 8.11
CA HIS A 131 12.22 -11.84 7.60
C HIS A 131 11.13 -12.51 8.44
N PHE A 132 11.12 -12.25 9.76
CA PHE A 132 10.08 -12.76 10.64
C PHE A 132 8.70 -12.13 10.42
N ILE A 133 8.62 -11.03 9.67
CA ILE A 133 7.36 -10.42 9.26
C ILE A 133 6.94 -10.96 7.89
N VAL A 134 7.87 -11.05 6.94
CA VAL A 134 7.59 -11.42 5.56
C VAL A 134 7.00 -12.83 5.47
N LEU A 135 7.61 -13.79 6.15
CA LEU A 135 7.19 -15.20 6.08
C LEU A 135 5.77 -15.42 6.64
N PRO A 136 5.40 -14.97 7.85
CA PRO A 136 4.03 -15.09 8.34
C PRO A 136 3.01 -14.38 7.45
N CYS A 137 3.33 -13.20 6.90
CA CYS A 137 2.43 -12.49 5.99
C CYS A 137 2.20 -13.26 4.69
N LEU A 138 3.24 -13.94 4.17
CA LEU A 138 3.10 -14.80 3.00
C LEU A 138 2.20 -16.01 3.30
N VAL A 139 2.41 -16.65 4.43
CA VAL A 139 1.56 -17.77 4.88
C VAL A 139 0.11 -17.31 5.07
N LEU A 140 -0.12 -16.14 5.69
CA LEU A 140 -1.46 -15.56 5.81
C LEU A 140 -2.08 -15.28 4.43
N GLY A 141 -1.31 -14.72 3.49
CA GLY A 141 -1.77 -14.49 2.12
C GLY A 141 -2.15 -15.77 1.37
N LEU A 142 -1.49 -16.90 1.67
CA LEU A 142 -1.82 -18.20 1.12
C LEU A 142 -3.07 -18.83 1.76
N LEU A 143 -3.26 -18.65 3.07
CA LEU A 143 -4.33 -19.29 3.83
C LEU A 143 -5.62 -18.44 3.84
N LEU A 144 -5.49 -17.12 3.92
CA LEU A 144 -6.58 -16.18 4.10
C LEU A 144 -6.62 -15.21 2.90
N ASN A 145 -7.14 -15.68 1.78
CA ASN A 145 -7.38 -14.89 0.57
C ASN A 145 -8.84 -15.10 0.11
N GLU A 146 -9.37 -14.21 -0.73
CA GLU A 146 -10.75 -14.30 -1.23
C GLU A 146 -10.87 -15.33 -2.37
N LYS A 147 -9.84 -15.44 -3.20
CA LYS A 147 -9.79 -16.39 -4.33
C LYS A 147 -8.36 -16.92 -4.46
N PHE A 148 -8.20 -18.25 -4.54
CA PHE A 148 -6.89 -18.89 -4.66
C PHE A 148 -6.32 -18.74 -6.09
N THR A 149 -5.94 -17.51 -6.46
CA THR A 149 -5.21 -17.19 -7.68
C THR A 149 -3.90 -16.49 -7.31
N PHE A 150 -2.86 -16.64 -8.12
CA PHE A 150 -1.55 -16.04 -7.85
C PHE A 150 -1.65 -14.53 -7.56
N ARG A 151 -2.43 -13.80 -8.37
CA ARG A 151 -2.64 -12.35 -8.19
C ARG A 151 -3.31 -12.03 -6.86
N GLU A 152 -4.35 -12.78 -6.49
CA GLU A 152 -5.10 -12.56 -5.26
C GLU A 152 -4.28 -12.88 -4.01
N VAL A 153 -3.51 -13.98 -4.05
CA VAL A 153 -2.56 -14.34 -2.98
C VAL A 153 -1.51 -13.23 -2.80
N MET A 154 -0.94 -12.71 -3.90
CA MET A 154 0.05 -11.63 -3.82
C MET A 154 -0.56 -10.31 -3.35
N TRP A 155 -1.79 -10.03 -3.73
CA TRP A 155 -2.54 -8.87 -3.22
C TRP A 155 -2.80 -9.00 -1.72
N ALA A 156 -3.35 -10.12 -1.25
CA ALA A 156 -3.59 -10.39 0.17
C ALA A 156 -2.28 -10.34 0.99
N PHE A 157 -1.21 -10.98 0.50
CA PHE A 157 0.12 -10.89 1.07
C PHE A 157 0.57 -9.43 1.24
N SER A 158 0.39 -8.61 0.20
CA SER A 158 0.78 -7.20 0.23
C SER A 158 0.00 -6.40 1.29
N ILE A 159 -1.28 -6.70 1.50
CA ILE A 159 -2.13 -6.05 2.52
C ILE A 159 -1.65 -6.42 3.94
N TYR A 160 -1.40 -7.71 4.20
CA TYR A 160 -0.89 -8.16 5.50
C TYR A 160 0.51 -7.60 5.78
N LEU A 161 1.38 -7.58 4.78
CA LEU A 161 2.73 -7.05 4.93
C LEU A 161 2.72 -5.54 5.20
N GLU A 162 1.88 -4.78 4.49
CA GLU A 162 1.74 -3.34 4.69
C GLU A 162 1.27 -2.99 6.10
N ALA A 163 0.36 -3.80 6.66
CA ALA A 163 -0.15 -3.56 8.01
C ALA A 163 0.95 -3.53 9.07
N VAL A 164 2.02 -4.28 8.88
CA VAL A 164 3.13 -4.43 9.85
C VAL A 164 4.47 -3.86 9.36
N ALA A 165 4.55 -3.36 8.12
CA ALA A 165 5.78 -2.87 7.51
C ALA A 165 6.42 -1.68 8.24
N ILE A 166 5.65 -0.95 9.04
CA ILE A 166 6.13 0.18 9.84
C ILE A 166 6.91 -0.24 11.09
N LEU A 167 6.77 -1.48 11.56
CA LEU A 167 7.37 -1.94 12.83
C LEU A 167 8.88 -1.68 12.94
N PRO A 168 9.73 -1.98 11.92
CA PRO A 168 11.15 -1.66 12.03
C PRO A 168 11.42 -0.17 12.22
N GLN A 169 10.63 0.71 11.61
CA GLN A 169 10.75 2.15 11.76
C GLN A 169 10.38 2.61 13.19
N LEU A 170 9.28 2.10 13.74
CA LEU A 170 8.86 2.45 15.10
C LEU A 170 9.88 1.98 16.13
N VAL A 171 10.39 0.76 15.99
CA VAL A 171 11.46 0.22 16.86
C VAL A 171 12.74 1.04 16.76
N LEU A 172 13.13 1.48 15.55
CA LEU A 172 14.27 2.36 15.36
C LEU A 172 14.07 3.69 16.10
N LEU A 173 12.89 4.31 15.97
CA LEU A 173 12.60 5.60 16.62
C LEU A 173 12.57 5.50 18.14
N GLN A 174 12.06 4.42 18.70
CA GLN A 174 12.10 4.16 20.15
C GLN A 174 13.54 4.03 20.68
N ARG A 175 14.43 3.41 19.90
CA ARG A 175 15.83 3.20 20.30
C ARG A 175 16.69 4.45 20.16
N THR A 176 16.52 5.20 19.08
CA THR A 176 17.33 6.39 18.81
C THR A 176 16.94 7.58 19.64
N ARG A 177 15.70 7.68 20.11
CA ARG A 177 15.12 8.79 20.91
C ARG A 177 15.27 10.19 20.32
N ASN A 178 16.14 10.37 19.33
CA ASN A 178 16.42 11.64 18.68
C ASN A 178 15.74 11.71 17.32
N ILE A 179 14.48 12.13 17.32
CA ILE A 179 13.64 12.16 16.11
C ILE A 179 13.68 13.59 15.55
N ASP A 180 14.17 13.73 14.32
CA ASP A 180 14.13 15.01 13.61
C ASP A 180 12.74 15.28 12.99
N ASN A 181 12.44 16.56 12.76
CA ASN A 181 11.13 16.99 12.30
C ASN A 181 10.69 16.33 10.98
N LEU A 182 11.58 16.16 10.01
CA LEU A 182 11.23 15.53 8.73
C LEU A 182 10.91 14.04 8.88
N THR A 183 11.64 13.33 9.73
CA THR A 183 11.32 11.94 10.07
C THR A 183 9.97 11.85 10.78
N ALA A 184 9.72 12.73 11.73
CA ALA A 184 8.44 12.78 12.44
C ALA A 184 7.27 13.07 11.48
N GLN A 185 7.41 14.05 10.58
CA GLN A 185 6.40 14.36 9.54
C GLN A 185 6.19 13.21 8.58
N TYR A 186 7.25 12.56 8.10
CA TYR A 186 7.15 11.38 7.25
C TYR A 186 6.29 10.30 7.90
N VAL A 187 6.60 9.92 9.14
CA VAL A 187 5.86 8.87 9.86
C VAL A 187 4.43 9.31 10.18
N PHE A 188 4.22 10.59 10.52
CA PHE A 188 2.89 11.15 10.73
C PHE A 188 2.02 11.02 9.48
N PHE A 189 2.48 11.51 8.32
CA PHE A 189 1.72 11.40 7.07
C PHE A 189 1.53 9.95 6.64
N LEU A 190 2.52 9.08 6.89
CA LEU A 190 2.43 7.66 6.61
C LEU A 190 1.40 6.93 7.48
N GLY A 191 1.12 7.40 8.68
CA GLY A 191 0.01 6.91 9.52
C GLY A 191 -1.33 7.56 9.13
N ALA A 192 -1.33 8.88 8.89
CA ALA A 192 -2.53 9.65 8.59
C ALA A 192 -3.26 9.17 7.33
N TYR A 193 -2.53 8.82 6.25
CA TYR A 193 -3.17 8.29 5.05
C TYR A 193 -3.99 7.02 5.34
N ARG A 194 -3.56 6.20 6.28
CA ARG A 194 -4.30 4.98 6.63
C ARG A 194 -5.62 5.28 7.32
N VAL A 195 -5.64 6.27 8.19
CA VAL A 195 -6.88 6.76 8.81
C VAL A 195 -7.86 7.24 7.74
N LEU A 196 -7.37 8.00 6.74
CA LEU A 196 -8.18 8.47 5.62
C LEU A 196 -8.72 7.31 4.76
N TYR A 197 -7.93 6.24 4.58
CA TYR A 197 -8.41 5.04 3.89
C TYR A 197 -9.48 4.28 4.69
N ILE A 198 -9.40 4.24 6.02
CA ILE A 198 -10.47 3.68 6.86
C ILE A 198 -11.75 4.50 6.68
N LEU A 199 -11.65 5.83 6.71
CA LEU A 199 -12.80 6.71 6.44
C LEU A 199 -13.38 6.49 5.04
N ASN A 200 -12.52 6.28 4.03
CA ASN A 200 -12.95 5.89 2.69
C ASN A 200 -13.73 4.57 2.70
N TRP A 201 -13.26 3.55 3.41
CA TRP A 201 -13.97 2.27 3.49
C TRP A 201 -15.28 2.37 4.25
N ILE A 202 -15.34 3.18 5.33
CA ILE A 202 -16.59 3.49 6.03
C ILE A 202 -17.58 4.16 5.07
N TYR A 203 -17.14 5.18 4.33
CA TYR A 203 -17.98 5.85 3.33
C TYR A 203 -18.51 4.87 2.29
N ARG A 204 -17.64 4.02 1.71
CA ARG A 204 -18.02 3.02 0.72
C ARG A 204 -18.97 1.96 1.27
N TYR A 205 -18.80 1.55 2.53
CA TYR A 205 -19.69 0.60 3.19
C TYR A 205 -21.14 1.12 3.26
N PHE A 206 -21.34 2.42 3.46
CA PHE A 206 -22.68 3.02 3.51
C PHE A 206 -23.22 3.41 2.13
N THR A 207 -22.38 3.62 1.13
CA THR A 207 -22.79 4.13 -0.19
C THR A 207 -22.82 3.06 -1.27
N GLU A 208 -22.06 1.97 -1.12
CA GLU A 208 -21.95 0.93 -2.12
C GLU A 208 -22.60 -0.37 -1.63
N PRO A 209 -23.53 -0.97 -2.39
CA PRO A 209 -24.08 -2.28 -2.05
C PRO A 209 -23.01 -3.35 -2.17
N HIS A 210 -22.93 -4.24 -1.18
CA HIS A 210 -22.00 -5.38 -1.13
C HIS A 210 -20.49 -5.03 -1.01
N PHE A 211 -20.12 -3.83 -0.52
CA PHE A 211 -18.74 -3.51 -0.22
C PHE A 211 -18.29 -4.24 1.06
N VAL A 212 -17.69 -5.43 0.91
CA VAL A 212 -17.15 -6.21 2.03
C VAL A 212 -15.76 -6.72 1.67
N HIS A 213 -14.71 -5.98 2.03
CA HIS A 213 -13.30 -6.42 1.93
C HIS A 213 -12.72 -6.57 3.33
N TRP A 214 -13.12 -7.64 4.04
CA TRP A 214 -12.76 -7.86 5.45
C TRP A 214 -11.25 -7.89 5.71
N ILE A 215 -10.44 -8.41 4.76
CA ILE A 215 -8.97 -8.42 4.85
C ILE A 215 -8.44 -7.00 4.98
N SER A 216 -8.88 -6.09 4.12
CA SER A 216 -8.46 -4.68 4.15
C SER A 216 -8.87 -3.98 5.44
N TRP A 217 -10.08 -4.26 5.96
CA TRP A 217 -10.57 -3.71 7.22
C TRP A 217 -9.70 -4.12 8.41
N ILE A 218 -9.47 -5.42 8.59
CA ILE A 218 -8.66 -5.94 9.69
C ILE A 218 -7.24 -5.41 9.60
N ALA A 219 -6.61 -5.50 8.43
CA ALA A 219 -5.25 -5.02 8.22
C ALA A 219 -5.13 -3.50 8.46
N GLY A 220 -6.11 -2.71 8.01
CA GLY A 220 -6.13 -1.27 8.24
C GLY A 220 -6.28 -0.88 9.71
N ILE A 221 -7.13 -1.57 10.45
CA ILE A 221 -7.28 -1.37 11.91
C ILE A 221 -5.97 -1.72 12.62
N VAL A 222 -5.39 -2.89 12.35
CA VAL A 222 -4.10 -3.31 12.93
C VAL A 222 -3.02 -2.26 12.66
N GLN A 223 -2.90 -1.82 11.41
CA GLN A 223 -1.92 -0.80 11.05
C GLN A 223 -2.15 0.52 11.78
N THR A 224 -3.40 0.98 11.89
CA THR A 224 -3.72 2.23 12.59
C THR A 224 -3.40 2.14 14.08
N LEU A 225 -3.68 1.00 14.72
CA LEU A 225 -3.33 0.78 16.12
C LEU A 225 -1.81 0.81 16.35
N LEU A 226 -1.00 0.29 15.43
CA LEU A 226 0.45 0.36 15.50
C LEU A 226 0.99 1.81 15.46
N TYR A 227 0.27 2.74 14.82
CA TYR A 227 0.62 4.16 14.85
C TYR A 227 0.10 4.90 16.09
N GLY A 228 -0.75 4.25 16.92
CA GLY A 228 -1.43 4.90 18.04
C GLY A 228 -0.50 5.60 19.00
N ASP A 229 0.54 4.91 19.48
CA ASP A 229 1.55 5.47 20.38
C ASP A 229 2.32 6.61 19.72
N PHE A 230 2.72 6.45 18.45
CA PHE A 230 3.41 7.50 17.71
C PHE A 230 2.56 8.77 17.60
N PHE A 231 1.28 8.65 17.25
CA PHE A 231 0.37 9.79 17.16
C PHE A 231 0.16 10.48 18.50
N TYR A 232 0.02 9.70 19.58
CA TYR A 232 -0.12 10.25 20.91
C TYR A 232 1.07 11.14 21.29
N TYR A 233 2.30 10.63 21.17
CA TYR A 233 3.52 11.37 21.50
C TYR A 233 3.81 12.51 20.52
N TYR A 234 3.44 12.34 19.23
CA TYR A 234 3.59 13.40 18.23
C TYR A 234 2.68 14.60 18.55
N ILE A 235 1.42 14.38 18.88
CA ILE A 235 0.46 15.43 19.24
C ILE A 235 0.88 16.09 20.57
N LEU A 236 1.33 15.31 21.55
CA LEU A 236 1.81 15.83 22.83
C LEU A 236 3.05 16.70 22.65
N SER A 237 4.02 16.27 21.86
CA SER A 237 5.23 17.03 21.49
C SER A 237 4.86 18.35 20.81
N TRP A 238 3.96 18.32 19.85
CA TRP A 238 3.49 19.51 19.14
C TRP A 238 2.76 20.49 20.07
N LYS A 239 1.85 20.00 20.91
CA LYS A 239 1.08 20.81 21.86
C LYS A 239 1.99 21.50 22.89
N ASN A 240 3.00 20.80 23.39
CA ASN A 240 3.92 21.30 24.41
C ASN A 240 5.13 22.03 23.84
N ASN A 241 5.25 22.10 22.51
CA ASN A 241 6.37 22.71 21.80
C ASN A 241 7.75 22.11 22.20
N VAL A 242 7.77 20.80 22.49
CA VAL A 242 8.97 20.05 22.86
C VAL A 242 9.35 19.08 21.73
N LYS A 243 10.60 18.63 21.73
CA LYS A 243 11.06 17.64 20.75
C LYS A 243 10.34 16.31 20.94
N LEU A 244 10.02 15.64 19.81
CA LEU A 244 9.38 14.33 19.84
C LEU A 244 10.34 13.26 20.38
N GLU A 245 9.92 12.59 21.44
CA GLU A 245 10.59 11.44 22.01
C GLU A 245 9.57 10.32 22.23
N LEU A 246 9.91 9.11 21.82
CA LEU A 246 9.10 7.92 22.08
C LEU A 246 9.66 7.20 23.32
N PRO A 247 8.80 6.71 24.22
CA PRO A 247 9.25 5.90 25.35
C PRO A 247 9.86 4.59 24.85
N ALA A 248 10.79 4.08 25.61
CA ALA A 248 11.43 2.79 25.34
C ALA A 248 10.53 1.61 25.74
#